data_df796d81fbb355193c9371fdd468c5e9
#
_entry.id   df796d81fbb355193c9371fdd468c5e9
#
_cell.length_a   1.000
_cell.length_b   1.000
_cell.length_c   1.000
_cell.angle_alpha   90.00
_cell.angle_beta   90.00
_cell.angle_gamma   90.00
#
_symmetry.space_group_name_H-M   'P 1'
#
loop_
_entity.id
_entity.type
_entity.pdbx_description
1 polymer ?
#
loop_
_entity_poly.entity_id
_entity_poly.type
_entity_poly.pdbx_seq_one_letter_code
_entity_poly.pdbx_strand_id
1 'polypeptide(L)'
;FDSIDDQNRALASQLLAAADLWIFVTTPARYADQLVWNFLNDAASRGIEVVVVLNRLDEKAAETVPDDLRRMMNDAGLSKATVFTVPFVAELGGEQSGEFLGEELVAPLREYLTTLADDTAARRDVAGKTVAGAVESALARVDALVGRRERQENFANQLDESIHEFYTAANRHVIDATSDGKLLCSEVMDRWQDVIGTSDVFRGFERWFSSAVDKVGSFFTGQPAPLREVETEIESGLHAVIVDAAETAASRAWSHTGSVAPELRADADPSLARASADISDKAAQLVRDWQKDMVQHIQDTAGDKRQRARIMSFGLNVVTVALMLVVFASTAGITGGEVAIAGGSAVLGQKLLETIFGEDTVRRMVVQAREDLNQRLGELFAAERDRYHELTDPLLEGATAEQMRETSEEAKRAVDVRLLGLVDRQDAPQLPAKQEDVEDSFERGTLRGLFDQLRGNFGKGDSNV
;
A
#
# COMPACT_ATOMS: atom_id res chain seq x y z
N PHE A 1 12.47 19.31 39.19
CA PHE A 1 13.02 19.18 37.83
C PHE A 1 14.39 19.83 37.67
N ASP A 2 14.80 20.66 38.59
CA ASP A 2 16.08 21.35 38.58
C ASP A 2 17.25 20.51 39.14
N SER A 3 17.00 19.26 39.45
CA SER A 3 18.05 18.36 39.95
C SER A 3 19.07 18.04 38.85
N ILE A 4 20.34 18.11 39.21
CA ILE A 4 21.45 17.70 38.36
C ILE A 4 21.44 16.16 38.17
N ASP A 5 20.77 15.45 39.05
CA ASP A 5 20.68 13.99 39.08
C ASP A 5 19.54 13.53 38.13
N ASP A 6 19.92 12.72 37.12
CA ASP A 6 19.01 12.16 36.13
C ASP A 6 18.00 11.20 36.75
N GLN A 7 18.35 10.49 37.83
CA GLN A 7 17.43 9.58 38.51
C GLN A 7 16.29 10.35 39.19
N ASN A 8 16.58 11.50 39.79
CA ASN A 8 15.57 12.36 40.40
C ASN A 8 14.63 12.95 39.34
N ARG A 9 15.13 13.29 38.15
CA ARG A 9 14.29 13.75 37.03
C ARG A 9 13.37 12.65 36.50
N ALA A 10 13.90 11.45 36.37
CA ALA A 10 13.10 10.29 35.95
C ALA A 10 12.01 9.95 36.97
N LEU A 11 12.33 9.96 38.28
CA LEU A 11 11.36 9.74 39.33
C LEU A 11 10.28 10.82 39.35
N ALA A 12 10.65 12.10 39.22
CA ALA A 12 9.70 13.20 39.12
C ALA A 12 8.74 13.04 37.93
N SER A 13 9.26 12.62 36.75
CA SER A 13 8.43 12.36 35.59
C SER A 13 7.45 11.18 35.83
N GLN A 14 7.86 10.12 36.52
CA GLN A 14 6.98 9.01 36.88
C GLN A 14 5.90 9.42 37.86
N LEU A 15 6.24 10.22 38.89
CA LEU A 15 5.28 10.74 39.85
C LEU A 15 4.27 11.68 39.19
N LEU A 16 4.71 12.56 38.30
CA LEU A 16 3.83 13.42 37.53
C LEU A 16 2.90 12.62 36.61
N ALA A 17 3.37 11.52 36.04
CA ALA A 17 2.53 10.66 35.20
C ALA A 17 1.39 9.99 35.97
N ALA A 18 1.54 9.81 37.29
CA ALA A 18 0.57 9.16 38.16
C ALA A 18 -0.28 10.13 38.99
N ALA A 19 0.00 11.45 38.96
CA ALA A 19 -0.68 12.44 39.77
C ALA A 19 -1.89 13.00 39.04
N ASP A 20 -3.01 13.18 39.79
CA ASP A 20 -4.25 13.77 39.32
C ASP A 20 -4.23 15.29 39.38
N LEU A 21 -3.39 15.88 40.26
CA LEU A 21 -3.20 17.30 40.44
C LEU A 21 -1.72 17.64 40.45
N TRP A 22 -1.32 18.64 39.66
CA TRP A 22 0.04 19.18 39.68
C TRP A 22 0.07 20.56 40.36
N ILE A 23 0.89 20.68 41.40
CA ILE A 23 1.19 21.98 42.02
C ILE A 23 2.55 22.40 41.52
N PHE A 24 2.58 23.36 40.63
CA PHE A 24 3.77 23.89 40.00
C PHE A 24 4.27 25.13 40.73
N VAL A 25 5.44 25.05 41.35
CA VAL A 25 6.02 26.18 42.09
C VAL A 25 7.13 26.81 41.24
N THR A 26 6.97 28.10 40.94
CA THR A 26 7.96 28.88 40.16
C THR A 26 8.24 30.23 40.81
N THR A 27 9.14 31.02 40.22
CA THR A 27 9.52 32.36 40.70
C THR A 27 9.51 33.34 39.53
N PRO A 28 9.48 34.67 39.80
CA PRO A 28 9.55 35.67 38.75
C PRO A 28 10.74 35.58 37.84
N ALA A 29 11.86 35.00 38.29
CA ALA A 29 13.06 34.82 37.47
C ALA A 29 12.98 33.59 36.56
N ARG A 30 12.05 32.63 36.81
CA ARG A 30 12.04 31.30 36.15
C ARG A 30 10.67 30.90 35.57
N TYR A 31 9.62 31.72 35.72
CA TYR A 31 8.29 31.36 35.22
C TYR A 31 8.23 31.20 33.70
N ALA A 32 9.13 31.84 32.96
CA ALA A 32 9.23 31.74 31.51
C ALA A 32 10.29 30.74 31.01
N ASP A 33 10.86 29.88 31.91
CA ASP A 33 11.84 28.90 31.54
C ASP A 33 11.24 27.81 30.64
N GLN A 34 11.89 27.51 29.51
CA GLN A 34 11.43 26.54 28.52
C GLN A 34 11.19 25.15 29.13
N LEU A 35 12.05 24.73 30.06
CA LEU A 35 11.90 23.43 30.71
C LEU A 35 10.59 23.32 31.49
N VAL A 36 10.21 24.40 32.17
CA VAL A 36 8.93 24.56 32.89
C VAL A 36 7.75 24.37 31.95
N TRP A 37 7.79 25.05 30.82
CA TRP A 37 6.71 25.02 29.83
C TRP A 37 6.57 23.68 29.13
N ASN A 38 7.61 22.90 28.99
CA ASN A 38 7.51 21.53 28.45
C ASN A 38 6.60 20.67 29.34
N PHE A 39 6.74 20.75 30.67
CA PHE A 39 5.86 20.02 31.60
C PHE A 39 4.44 20.58 31.65
N LEU A 40 4.28 21.91 31.64
CA LEU A 40 2.97 22.52 31.61
C LEU A 40 2.19 22.18 30.33
N ASN A 41 2.86 22.14 29.18
CA ASN A 41 2.27 21.71 27.92
C ASN A 41 1.90 20.22 27.95
N ASP A 42 2.71 19.36 28.59
CA ASP A 42 2.36 17.94 28.77
C ASP A 42 1.10 17.82 29.66
N ALA A 43 1.03 18.56 30.78
CA ALA A 43 -0.15 18.59 31.62
C ALA A 43 -1.40 19.07 30.87
N ALA A 44 -1.28 20.13 30.07
CA ALA A 44 -2.36 20.64 29.23
C ALA A 44 -2.84 19.59 28.22
N SER A 45 -1.90 18.93 27.54
CA SER A 45 -2.23 17.88 26.54
C SER A 45 -2.94 16.67 27.14
N ARG A 46 -2.74 16.43 28.43
CA ARG A 46 -3.33 15.31 29.17
C ARG A 46 -4.56 15.71 29.96
N GLY A 47 -4.95 16.98 29.94
CA GLY A 47 -6.09 17.52 30.69
C GLY A 47 -5.92 17.43 32.22
N ILE A 48 -4.68 17.42 32.72
CA ILE A 48 -4.38 17.34 34.15
C ILE A 48 -4.72 18.70 34.82
N GLU A 49 -5.34 18.65 35.99
CA GLU A 49 -5.56 19.85 36.80
C GLU A 49 -4.23 20.43 37.27
N VAL A 50 -3.99 21.71 36.97
CA VAL A 50 -2.73 22.40 37.32
C VAL A 50 -3.02 23.57 38.22
N VAL A 51 -2.26 23.65 39.32
CA VAL A 51 -2.18 24.83 40.20
C VAL A 51 -0.79 25.41 40.08
N VAL A 52 -0.66 26.68 39.83
CA VAL A 52 0.62 27.37 39.78
C VAL A 52 0.80 28.25 41.00
N VAL A 53 1.94 28.11 41.68
CA VAL A 53 2.34 28.97 42.80
C VAL A 53 3.52 29.83 42.36
N LEU A 54 3.28 31.10 42.17
CA LEU A 54 4.30 32.10 41.87
C LEU A 54 4.91 32.59 43.19
N ASN A 55 6.02 32.00 43.58
CA ASN A 55 6.70 32.22 44.82
C ASN A 55 7.79 33.31 44.72
N ARG A 56 8.15 33.91 45.85
CA ARG A 56 9.15 35.00 45.95
C ARG A 56 8.83 36.20 45.08
N LEU A 57 7.58 36.65 45.12
CA LEU A 57 7.10 37.78 44.34
C LEU A 57 7.45 39.06 45.05
N ASP A 58 8.38 39.85 44.53
CA ASP A 58 8.66 41.19 45.05
C ASP A 58 7.63 42.19 44.55
N GLU A 59 7.58 43.40 45.17
CA GLU A 59 6.59 44.45 44.85
C GLU A 59 6.60 44.83 43.38
N LYS A 60 7.79 44.90 42.75
CA LYS A 60 7.93 45.29 41.34
C LYS A 60 7.44 44.22 40.40
N ALA A 61 7.76 42.96 40.67
CA ALA A 61 7.32 41.82 39.87
C ALA A 61 5.80 41.55 40.06
N ALA A 62 5.23 41.93 41.20
CA ALA A 62 3.81 41.77 41.48
C ALA A 62 2.90 42.54 40.52
N GLU A 63 3.38 43.62 39.93
CA GLU A 63 2.60 44.45 38.99
C GLU A 63 2.49 43.82 37.58
N THR A 64 3.42 43.00 37.17
CA THR A 64 3.52 42.55 35.75
C THR A 64 3.57 41.05 35.57
N VAL A 65 4.28 40.31 36.41
CA VAL A 65 4.54 38.88 36.23
C VAL A 65 3.29 38.01 36.34
N PRO A 66 2.35 38.23 37.28
CA PRO A 66 1.14 37.40 37.38
C PRO A 66 0.27 37.45 36.11
N ASP A 67 0.15 38.63 35.51
CA ASP A 67 -0.67 38.79 34.30
C ASP A 67 0.00 38.23 33.06
N ASP A 68 1.32 38.39 32.97
CA ASP A 68 2.09 37.78 31.92
C ASP A 68 2.06 36.22 31.99
N LEU A 69 2.23 35.66 33.17
CA LEU A 69 2.09 34.21 33.41
C LEU A 69 0.70 33.71 33.02
N ARG A 70 -0.38 34.39 33.41
CA ARG A 70 -1.75 34.02 33.04
C ARG A 70 -1.96 34.04 31.53
N ARG A 71 -1.39 35.05 30.83
CA ARG A 71 -1.45 35.11 29.37
C ARG A 71 -0.76 33.91 28.75
N MET A 72 0.48 33.60 29.17
CA MET A 72 1.24 32.42 28.67
C MET A 72 0.48 31.12 28.96
N MET A 73 -0.16 30.98 30.12
CA MET A 73 -0.97 29.82 30.47
C MET A 73 -2.21 29.68 29.56
N ASN A 74 -2.87 30.79 29.27
CA ASN A 74 -4.00 30.80 28.33
C ASN A 74 -3.58 30.35 26.93
N ASP A 75 -2.44 30.85 26.44
CA ASP A 75 -1.89 30.51 25.15
C ASP A 75 -1.48 29.00 25.05
N ALA A 76 -1.09 28.42 26.19
CA ALA A 76 -0.77 27.00 26.34
C ALA A 76 -1.98 26.07 26.59
N GLY A 77 -3.22 26.62 26.62
CA GLY A 77 -4.43 25.82 26.88
C GLY A 77 -4.71 25.55 28.35
N LEU A 78 -4.01 26.22 29.27
CA LEU A 78 -4.17 26.13 30.74
C LEU A 78 -5.01 27.28 31.32
N SER A 79 -6.00 27.77 30.60
CA SER A 79 -6.84 28.91 30.99
C SER A 79 -7.61 28.71 32.28
N LYS A 80 -7.85 27.46 32.70
CA LYS A 80 -8.57 27.09 33.91
C LYS A 80 -7.68 26.90 35.13
N ALA A 81 -6.36 26.91 34.95
CA ALA A 81 -5.43 26.67 36.05
C ALA A 81 -5.41 27.81 37.03
N THR A 82 -5.43 27.49 38.33
CA THR A 82 -5.42 28.46 39.41
C THR A 82 -3.99 28.94 39.67
N VAL A 83 -3.80 30.25 39.77
CA VAL A 83 -2.50 30.88 40.10
C VAL A 83 -2.55 31.49 41.46
N PHE A 84 -1.72 31.01 42.37
CA PHE A 84 -1.49 31.61 43.69
C PHE A 84 -0.20 32.40 43.69
N THR A 85 -0.18 33.54 44.37
CA THR A 85 1.01 34.39 44.53
C THR A 85 1.47 34.36 45.97
N VAL A 86 2.76 34.17 46.19
CA VAL A 86 3.39 34.21 47.52
C VAL A 86 4.49 35.27 47.50
N PRO A 87 4.38 36.31 48.31
CA PRO A 87 5.32 37.43 48.32
C PRO A 87 6.70 37.01 48.84
N PHE A 88 7.71 37.79 48.44
CA PHE A 88 9.07 37.67 48.98
C PHE A 88 9.15 38.37 50.33
N VAL A 89 9.56 37.69 51.39
CA VAL A 89 9.78 38.23 52.74
C VAL A 89 11.26 38.17 53.00
N ALA A 90 11.90 39.37 52.99
CA ALA A 90 13.38 39.49 53.09
C ALA A 90 13.94 38.98 54.40
N GLU A 91 13.18 39.11 55.50
CA GLU A 91 13.54 38.72 56.86
C GLU A 91 13.72 37.20 57.03
N LEU A 92 13.03 36.43 56.18
CA LEU A 92 13.11 34.96 56.19
C LEU A 92 14.23 34.40 55.29
N GLY A 93 14.97 35.24 54.58
CA GLY A 93 16.04 34.87 53.65
C GLY A 93 17.41 34.57 54.23
N GLY A 94 17.59 34.65 55.57
CA GLY A 94 18.86 34.36 56.24
C GLY A 94 19.06 32.89 56.53
N GLU A 95 20.30 32.41 56.42
CA GLU A 95 20.70 31.00 56.66
C GLU A 95 20.37 30.44 58.04
N GLN A 96 19.87 31.22 58.97
CA GLN A 96 19.58 30.85 60.36
C GLN A 96 18.12 31.06 60.82
N SER A 97 17.21 31.49 59.96
CA SER A 97 15.80 31.64 60.32
C SER A 97 15.04 30.34 60.10
N GLY A 98 14.82 29.59 61.15
CA GLY A 98 13.89 28.46 61.14
C GLY A 98 12.41 28.90 61.13
N GLU A 99 12.11 30.16 60.77
CA GLU A 99 10.78 30.71 60.73
C GLU A 99 10.07 30.41 59.44
N PHE A 100 8.80 30.06 59.54
CA PHE A 100 7.92 29.84 58.42
C PHE A 100 7.26 31.16 58.00
N LEU A 101 6.81 31.20 56.72
CA LEU A 101 5.96 32.30 56.23
C LEU A 101 4.70 32.47 57.10
N GLY A 102 4.33 33.72 57.37
CA GLY A 102 3.08 34.02 58.08
C GLY A 102 1.88 33.32 57.42
N GLU A 103 0.96 32.85 58.26
CA GLU A 103 -0.20 32.07 57.78
C GLU A 103 -1.03 32.85 56.75
N GLU A 104 -1.17 34.16 56.93
CA GLU A 104 -1.90 35.04 56.05
C GLU A 104 -1.35 35.07 54.61
N LEU A 105 -0.05 34.89 54.42
CA LEU A 105 0.61 34.95 53.11
C LEU A 105 0.37 33.69 52.27
N VAL A 106 0.05 32.57 52.89
CA VAL A 106 -0.21 31.28 52.27
C VAL A 106 -1.65 30.80 52.43
N ALA A 107 -2.50 31.62 53.13
CA ALA A 107 -3.87 31.27 53.44
C ALA A 107 -4.70 30.87 52.20
N PRO A 108 -4.66 31.57 51.06
CA PRO A 108 -5.43 31.15 49.86
C PRO A 108 -5.04 29.77 49.31
N LEU A 109 -3.74 29.46 49.30
CA LEU A 109 -3.27 28.16 48.87
C LEU A 109 -3.64 27.06 49.88
N ARG A 110 -3.50 27.35 51.17
CA ARG A 110 -3.88 26.43 52.26
C ARG A 110 -5.37 26.10 52.22
N GLU A 111 -6.22 27.12 52.07
CA GLU A 111 -7.68 26.96 51.97
C GLU A 111 -8.06 26.10 50.77
N TYR A 112 -7.46 26.33 49.62
CA TYR A 112 -7.67 25.51 48.43
C TYR A 112 -7.29 24.03 48.69
N LEU A 113 -6.12 23.79 49.28
CA LEU A 113 -5.66 22.42 49.57
C LEU A 113 -6.49 21.76 50.67
N THR A 114 -6.94 22.48 51.66
CA THR A 114 -7.81 21.97 52.74
C THR A 114 -9.20 21.63 52.18
N THR A 115 -9.75 22.48 51.35
CA THR A 115 -11.04 22.21 50.67
C THR A 115 -10.92 20.95 49.81
N LEU A 116 -9.85 20.83 49.06
CA LEU A 116 -9.59 19.64 48.25
C LEU A 116 -9.38 18.37 49.12
N ALA A 117 -8.75 18.51 50.28
CA ALA A 117 -8.51 17.40 51.21
C ALA A 117 -9.78 16.91 51.90
N ASP A 118 -10.65 17.85 52.28
CA ASP A 118 -11.86 17.57 53.07
C ASP A 118 -13.06 17.21 52.21
N ASP A 119 -13.13 17.75 50.96
CA ASP A 119 -14.23 17.51 50.03
C ASP A 119 -13.96 16.31 49.09
N THR A 120 -14.65 15.22 49.40
CA THR A 120 -14.59 14.01 48.54
C THR A 120 -15.15 14.23 47.13
N ALA A 121 -16.14 15.15 47.01
CA ALA A 121 -16.72 15.47 45.70
C ALA A 121 -15.74 16.26 44.83
N ALA A 122 -15.05 17.26 45.44
CA ALA A 122 -13.98 18.00 44.74
C ALA A 122 -12.85 17.09 44.24
N ARG A 123 -12.40 16.14 45.07
CA ARG A 123 -11.38 15.16 44.67
C ARG A 123 -11.86 14.28 43.51
N ARG A 124 -13.11 13.83 43.52
CA ARG A 124 -13.70 13.06 42.42
C ARG A 124 -13.81 13.86 41.13
N ASP A 125 -14.15 15.14 41.23
CA ASP A 125 -14.22 16.04 40.08
C ASP A 125 -12.82 16.20 39.44
N VAL A 126 -11.77 16.41 40.23
CA VAL A 126 -10.38 16.49 39.76
C VAL A 126 -9.96 15.18 39.09
N ALA A 127 -10.17 14.04 39.76
CA ALA A 127 -9.82 12.73 39.19
C ALA A 127 -10.63 12.46 37.93
N GLY A 128 -11.92 12.80 37.90
CA GLY A 128 -12.78 12.65 36.71
C GLY A 128 -12.28 13.46 35.52
N LYS A 129 -11.88 14.72 35.75
CA LYS A 129 -11.28 15.57 34.69
C LYS A 129 -9.99 15.00 34.16
N THR A 130 -9.12 14.49 35.04
CA THR A 130 -7.86 13.87 34.65
C THR A 130 -8.09 12.60 33.77
N VAL A 131 -9.01 11.74 34.19
CA VAL A 131 -9.39 10.57 33.41
C VAL A 131 -9.97 10.95 32.04
N ALA A 132 -10.89 11.93 32.02
CA ALA A 132 -11.49 12.42 30.80
C ALA A 132 -10.43 12.97 29.84
N GLY A 133 -9.54 13.85 30.32
CA GLY A 133 -8.45 14.40 29.51
C GLY A 133 -7.45 13.33 29.00
N ALA A 134 -7.11 12.35 29.83
CA ALA A 134 -6.25 11.25 29.44
C ALA A 134 -6.89 10.40 28.31
N VAL A 135 -8.20 10.13 28.41
CA VAL A 135 -8.94 9.39 27.39
C VAL A 135 -9.06 10.21 26.10
N GLU A 136 -9.41 11.49 26.15
CA GLU A 136 -9.46 12.37 24.98
C GLU A 136 -8.09 12.43 24.28
N SER A 137 -7.02 12.58 25.06
CA SER A 137 -5.65 12.56 24.51
C SER A 137 -5.29 11.23 23.86
N ALA A 138 -5.69 10.11 24.45
CA ALA A 138 -5.48 8.78 23.88
C ALA A 138 -6.26 8.60 22.57
N LEU A 139 -7.53 9.00 22.53
CA LEU A 139 -8.38 8.94 21.33
C LEU A 139 -7.84 9.84 20.20
N ALA A 140 -7.37 11.05 20.54
CA ALA A 140 -6.74 11.95 19.55
C ALA A 140 -5.47 11.31 18.93
N ARG A 141 -4.69 10.56 19.72
CA ARG A 141 -3.54 9.80 19.20
C ARG A 141 -3.97 8.65 18.26
N VAL A 142 -5.07 7.96 18.60
CA VAL A 142 -5.65 6.92 17.74
C VAL A 142 -6.10 7.54 16.42
N ASP A 143 -6.80 8.67 16.43
CA ASP A 143 -7.22 9.37 15.19
C ASP A 143 -6.01 9.77 14.33
N ALA A 144 -4.92 10.21 14.95
CA ALA A 144 -3.67 10.49 14.23
C ALA A 144 -3.04 9.24 13.62
N LEU A 145 -3.15 8.07 14.27
CA LEU A 145 -2.72 6.78 13.73
C LEU A 145 -3.60 6.34 12.56
N VAL A 146 -4.92 6.49 12.67
CA VAL A 146 -5.86 6.24 11.55
C VAL A 146 -5.46 7.04 10.32
N GLY A 147 -5.21 8.35 10.48
CA GLY A 147 -4.79 9.19 9.36
C GLY A 147 -3.42 8.82 8.77
N ARG A 148 -2.50 8.25 9.56
CA ARG A 148 -1.22 7.70 9.03
C ARG A 148 -1.47 6.41 8.25
N ARG A 149 -2.30 5.52 8.80
CA ARG A 149 -2.66 4.25 8.15
C ARG A 149 -3.33 4.49 6.81
N GLU A 150 -4.27 5.41 6.74
CA GLU A 150 -4.95 5.80 5.50
C GLU A 150 -3.96 6.31 4.43
N ARG A 151 -2.99 7.14 4.82
CA ARG A 151 -1.92 7.57 3.89
C ARG A 151 -1.04 6.42 3.43
N GLN A 152 -0.73 5.47 4.31
CA GLN A 152 0.06 4.28 3.99
C GLN A 152 -0.68 3.37 2.99
N GLU A 153 -1.96 3.11 3.22
CA GLU A 153 -2.81 2.33 2.31
C GLU A 153 -2.95 3.01 0.93
N ASN A 154 -3.22 4.31 0.93
CA ASN A 154 -3.30 5.08 -0.33
C ASN A 154 -1.98 5.05 -1.09
N PHE A 155 -0.86 5.17 -0.40
CA PHE A 155 0.46 5.09 -1.02
C PHE A 155 0.72 3.70 -1.61
N ALA A 156 0.44 2.62 -0.86
CA ALA A 156 0.61 1.25 -1.33
C ALA A 156 -0.24 0.97 -2.57
N ASN A 157 -1.51 1.38 -2.54
CA ASN A 157 -2.43 1.22 -3.68
C ASN A 157 -1.98 2.04 -4.91
N GLN A 158 -1.48 3.26 -4.72
CA GLN A 158 -0.96 4.08 -5.83
C GLN A 158 0.31 3.49 -6.44
N LEU A 159 1.18 2.92 -5.62
CA LEU A 159 2.37 2.24 -6.09
C LEU A 159 2.01 0.99 -6.91
N ASP A 160 1.09 0.16 -6.40
CA ASP A 160 0.60 -1.03 -7.10
C ASP A 160 -0.06 -0.67 -8.43
N GLU A 161 -0.91 0.35 -8.46
CA GLU A 161 -1.55 0.83 -9.70
C GLU A 161 -0.52 1.32 -10.73
N SER A 162 0.50 2.06 -10.29
CA SER A 162 1.57 2.52 -11.18
C SER A 162 2.35 1.34 -11.77
N ILE A 163 2.64 0.33 -10.97
CA ILE A 163 3.31 -0.90 -11.42
C ILE A 163 2.40 -1.66 -12.39
N HIS A 164 1.11 -1.77 -12.08
CA HIS A 164 0.11 -2.37 -12.96
C HIS A 164 0.08 -1.69 -14.33
N GLU A 165 0.13 -0.36 -14.39
CA GLU A 165 0.18 0.40 -15.64
C GLU A 165 1.40 0.05 -16.50
N PHE A 166 2.59 -0.15 -15.91
CA PHE A 166 3.80 -0.52 -16.66
C PHE A 166 3.65 -1.90 -17.31
N TYR A 167 3.11 -2.89 -16.61
CA TYR A 167 2.90 -4.23 -17.15
C TYR A 167 1.72 -4.29 -18.14
N THR A 168 0.69 -3.48 -17.94
CA THR A 168 -0.39 -3.29 -18.91
C THR A 168 0.14 -2.64 -20.19
N ALA A 169 1.03 -1.68 -20.08
CA ALA A 169 1.70 -1.06 -21.24
C ALA A 169 2.60 -2.05 -21.99
N ALA A 170 3.29 -2.94 -21.26
CA ALA A 170 4.10 -4.01 -21.84
C ALA A 170 3.23 -4.99 -22.63
N ASN A 171 2.11 -5.44 -22.07
CA ASN A 171 1.15 -6.28 -22.77
C ASN A 171 0.66 -5.62 -24.06
N ARG A 172 0.24 -4.35 -23.97
CA ARG A 172 -0.19 -3.55 -25.12
C ARG A 172 0.89 -3.41 -26.17
N HIS A 173 2.15 -3.22 -25.75
CA HIS A 173 3.29 -3.13 -26.66
C HIS A 173 3.48 -4.41 -27.46
N VAL A 174 3.39 -5.58 -26.82
CA VAL A 174 3.46 -6.87 -27.54
C VAL A 174 2.31 -7.01 -28.53
N ILE A 175 1.08 -6.68 -28.15
CA ILE A 175 -0.10 -6.73 -29.02
C ILE A 175 0.09 -5.81 -30.23
N ASP A 176 0.57 -4.59 -30.01
CA ASP A 176 0.80 -3.61 -31.09
C ASP A 176 1.91 -4.10 -32.03
N ALA A 177 3.02 -4.57 -31.48
CA ALA A 177 4.13 -5.11 -32.28
C ALA A 177 3.71 -6.34 -33.10
N THR A 178 2.77 -7.14 -32.59
CA THR A 178 2.22 -8.28 -33.30
C THR A 178 1.16 -7.87 -34.33
N SER A 179 0.54 -6.71 -34.19
CA SER A 179 -0.55 -6.26 -35.06
C SER A 179 -0.08 -5.44 -36.26
N ASP A 180 1.09 -4.83 -36.19
CA ASP A 180 1.62 -3.92 -37.22
C ASP A 180 2.30 -4.63 -38.41
N GLY A 181 2.37 -5.95 -38.40
CA GLY A 181 3.20 -6.71 -39.33
C GLY A 181 4.72 -6.51 -39.14
N LYS A 182 5.14 -5.80 -38.10
CA LYS A 182 6.58 -5.53 -37.80
C LYS A 182 7.35 -6.79 -37.46
N LEU A 183 6.67 -7.80 -36.87
CA LEU A 183 7.25 -9.12 -36.64
C LEU A 183 7.46 -9.90 -37.94
N LEU A 184 6.72 -9.52 -38.99
CA LEU A 184 6.84 -10.08 -40.32
C LEU A 184 7.90 -9.30 -41.10
N CYS A 185 9.18 -9.42 -40.72
CA CYS A 185 10.27 -8.80 -41.47
C CYS A 185 10.21 -9.23 -42.94
N SER A 186 10.78 -8.42 -43.83
CA SER A 186 10.80 -8.72 -45.31
C SER A 186 11.28 -10.11 -45.59
N GLU A 187 12.20 -10.63 -44.83
CA GLU A 187 12.80 -11.95 -44.98
C GLU A 187 11.80 -13.10 -44.70
N VAL A 188 10.97 -12.95 -43.62
CA VAL A 188 9.85 -13.89 -43.35
C VAL A 188 8.85 -13.89 -44.50
N MET A 189 8.54 -12.68 -45.01
CA MET A 189 7.58 -12.53 -46.09
C MET A 189 8.11 -13.03 -47.43
N ASP A 190 9.40 -12.83 -47.74
CA ASP A 190 10.04 -13.34 -48.94
C ASP A 190 10.09 -14.86 -48.90
N ARG A 191 10.48 -15.47 -47.79
CA ARG A 191 10.49 -16.94 -47.62
C ARG A 191 9.09 -17.54 -47.71
N TRP A 192 8.06 -16.84 -47.15
CA TRP A 192 6.68 -17.27 -47.30
C TRP A 192 6.23 -17.21 -48.77
N GLN A 193 6.61 -16.16 -49.53
CA GLN A 193 6.36 -16.06 -50.97
C GLN A 193 7.04 -17.18 -51.72
N ASP A 194 8.27 -17.58 -51.36
CA ASP A 194 8.98 -18.72 -51.94
C ASP A 194 8.23 -20.03 -51.67
N VAL A 195 7.67 -20.21 -50.48
CA VAL A 195 6.87 -21.41 -50.16
C VAL A 195 5.61 -21.52 -51.01
N ILE A 196 4.89 -20.39 -51.18
CA ILE A 196 3.61 -20.36 -51.87
C ILE A 196 3.75 -19.95 -53.34
N GLY A 197 4.66 -19.03 -53.67
CA GLY A 197 4.74 -18.40 -54.98
C GLY A 197 5.54 -19.12 -56.04
N THR A 198 6.57 -19.90 -55.64
CA THR A 198 7.43 -20.66 -56.59
C THR A 198 7.05 -22.14 -56.72
N SER A 199 6.22 -22.62 -55.80
CA SER A 199 5.80 -24.01 -55.86
C SER A 199 4.68 -24.22 -56.89
N ASP A 200 4.73 -25.35 -57.55
CA ASP A 200 3.63 -25.89 -58.34
C ASP A 200 2.27 -25.94 -57.60
N VAL A 201 2.32 -25.61 -56.31
CA VAL A 201 1.16 -25.49 -55.40
C VAL A 201 0.19 -24.42 -55.84
N PHE A 202 0.67 -23.21 -56.20
CA PHE A 202 -0.23 -22.12 -56.61
C PHE A 202 -0.72 -22.34 -58.04
N ARG A 203 0.13 -22.87 -58.93
CA ARG A 203 -0.28 -23.31 -60.28
C ARG A 203 -1.17 -24.55 -60.24
N GLY A 204 -0.98 -25.41 -59.23
CA GLY A 204 -1.90 -26.52 -58.95
C GLY A 204 -3.22 -26.01 -58.37
N PHE A 205 -3.20 -24.96 -57.58
CA PHE A 205 -4.34 -24.31 -56.97
C PHE A 205 -5.22 -23.62 -58.03
N GLU A 206 -4.67 -22.84 -58.99
CA GLU A 206 -5.42 -22.24 -60.08
C GLU A 206 -6.00 -23.30 -61.04
N ARG A 207 -5.26 -24.37 -61.32
CA ARG A 207 -5.76 -25.49 -62.13
C ARG A 207 -6.80 -26.34 -61.40
N TRP A 208 -6.68 -26.50 -60.08
CA TRP A 208 -7.66 -27.21 -59.27
C TRP A 208 -8.95 -26.40 -59.06
N PHE A 209 -8.86 -25.08 -58.98
CA PHE A 209 -10.01 -24.20 -58.92
C PHE A 209 -10.80 -24.16 -60.22
N SER A 210 -10.10 -24.37 -61.36
CA SER A 210 -10.71 -24.39 -62.69
C SER A 210 -11.26 -25.74 -63.10
N SER A 211 -10.82 -26.82 -62.44
CA SER A 211 -11.31 -28.20 -62.76
C SER A 211 -11.97 -28.78 -61.49
N ALA A 212 -13.30 -28.76 -61.51
CA ALA A 212 -14.09 -29.55 -60.58
C ALA A 212 -13.67 -31.03 -60.64
N VAL A 213 -13.42 -31.61 -59.44
CA VAL A 213 -13.59 -33.03 -59.12
C VAL A 213 -12.41 -34.02 -59.24
N ASP A 214 -12.20 -34.70 -58.11
CA ASP A 214 -11.96 -36.12 -57.96
C ASP A 214 -10.54 -36.69 -58.20
N LYS A 215 -9.47 -36.03 -57.89
CA LYS A 215 -8.24 -36.81 -57.57
C LYS A 215 -7.46 -36.20 -56.39
N VAL A 216 -7.75 -36.65 -55.21
CA VAL A 216 -6.93 -36.42 -53.99
C VAL A 216 -5.65 -37.22 -54.11
N GLY A 217 -4.61 -36.57 -54.62
CA GLY A 217 -3.23 -37.08 -54.56
C GLY A 217 -2.50 -36.24 -53.50
N SER A 218 -1.85 -36.85 -52.51
CA SER A 218 -1.03 -36.17 -51.52
C SER A 218 0.13 -35.41 -52.19
N PHE A 219 0.02 -34.08 -52.24
CA PHE A 219 1.04 -33.24 -52.88
C PHE A 219 2.26 -32.96 -52.01
N PHE A 220 2.20 -33.28 -50.67
CA PHE A 220 3.32 -33.08 -49.78
C PHE A 220 3.55 -34.26 -48.85
N THR A 221 4.65 -34.97 -49.05
CA THR A 221 5.26 -35.87 -48.08
C THR A 221 6.49 -35.15 -47.47
N GLY A 222 6.31 -34.37 -46.42
CA GLY A 222 7.36 -33.67 -45.67
C GLY A 222 7.16 -32.17 -45.59
N GLN A 223 7.58 -31.55 -44.49
CA GLN A 223 7.61 -30.08 -44.36
C GLN A 223 8.71 -29.52 -45.28
N PRO A 224 8.40 -28.57 -46.17
CA PRO A 224 9.43 -27.83 -46.88
C PRO A 224 10.35 -27.11 -45.94
N ALA A 225 11.67 -27.14 -46.12
CA ALA A 225 12.63 -26.45 -45.27
C ALA A 225 12.32 -24.97 -45.07
N PRO A 226 11.89 -24.16 -46.07
CA PRO A 226 11.52 -22.78 -45.92
C PRO A 226 10.33 -22.54 -44.96
N LEU A 227 9.40 -23.48 -44.83
CA LEU A 227 8.25 -23.35 -43.93
C LEU A 227 8.67 -23.43 -42.45
N ARG A 228 9.61 -24.31 -42.11
CA ARG A 228 10.17 -24.40 -40.75
C ARG A 228 10.92 -23.14 -40.38
N GLU A 229 11.62 -22.54 -41.32
CA GLU A 229 12.36 -21.30 -41.10
C GLU A 229 11.39 -20.15 -40.80
N VAL A 230 10.28 -19.99 -41.53
CA VAL A 230 9.23 -19.00 -41.26
C VAL A 230 8.60 -19.19 -39.88
N GLU A 231 8.26 -20.44 -39.54
CA GLU A 231 7.70 -20.79 -38.24
C GLU A 231 8.67 -20.40 -37.11
N THR A 232 9.93 -20.78 -37.20
CA THR A 232 10.97 -20.48 -36.21
C THR A 232 11.24 -18.97 -36.07
N GLU A 233 11.21 -18.21 -37.15
CA GLU A 233 11.42 -16.77 -37.12
C GLU A 233 10.25 -16.04 -36.46
N ILE A 234 9.01 -16.45 -36.74
CA ILE A 234 7.82 -15.89 -36.05
C ILE A 234 7.89 -16.20 -34.55
N GLU A 235 8.21 -17.44 -34.18
CA GLU A 235 8.40 -17.86 -32.79
C GLU A 235 9.47 -17.01 -32.08
N SER A 236 10.64 -16.89 -32.70
CA SER A 236 11.76 -16.14 -32.15
C SER A 236 11.46 -14.66 -32.04
N GLY A 237 10.77 -14.08 -33.02
CA GLY A 237 10.36 -12.70 -33.03
C GLY A 237 9.36 -12.38 -31.90
N LEU A 238 8.31 -13.20 -31.78
CA LEU A 238 7.31 -13.03 -30.72
C LEU A 238 7.93 -13.23 -29.32
N HIS A 239 8.74 -14.28 -29.15
CA HIS A 239 9.49 -14.52 -27.92
C HIS A 239 10.37 -13.33 -27.55
N ALA A 240 11.15 -12.78 -28.48
CA ALA A 240 12.03 -11.64 -28.22
C ALA A 240 11.26 -10.40 -27.78
N VAL A 241 10.13 -10.09 -28.43
CA VAL A 241 9.27 -8.94 -28.06
C VAL A 241 8.64 -9.13 -26.68
N ILE A 242 8.21 -10.34 -26.32
CA ILE A 242 7.66 -10.62 -24.99
C ILE A 242 8.71 -10.39 -23.90
N VAL A 243 9.92 -10.94 -24.10
CA VAL A 243 11.02 -10.79 -23.13
C VAL A 243 11.45 -9.33 -23.00
N ASP A 244 11.62 -8.61 -24.10
CA ASP A 244 11.97 -7.18 -24.09
C ASP A 244 10.91 -6.32 -23.39
N ALA A 245 9.64 -6.60 -23.65
CA ALA A 245 8.53 -5.90 -22.98
C ALA A 245 8.52 -6.14 -21.47
N ALA A 246 8.77 -7.38 -21.02
CA ALA A 246 8.86 -7.73 -19.60
C ALA A 246 10.05 -7.04 -18.93
N GLU A 247 11.23 -7.05 -19.53
CA GLU A 247 12.42 -6.35 -19.04
C GLU A 247 12.20 -4.84 -18.95
N THR A 248 11.57 -4.26 -19.96
CA THR A 248 11.23 -2.84 -19.97
C THR A 248 10.25 -2.49 -18.85
N ALA A 249 9.21 -3.29 -18.64
CA ALA A 249 8.24 -3.08 -17.58
C ALA A 249 8.89 -3.17 -16.19
N ALA A 250 9.69 -4.20 -15.95
CA ALA A 250 10.41 -4.39 -14.68
C ALA A 250 11.37 -3.21 -14.41
N SER A 251 12.15 -2.79 -15.41
CA SER A 251 13.06 -1.64 -15.28
C SER A 251 12.33 -0.34 -14.96
N ARG A 252 11.16 -0.09 -15.58
CA ARG A 252 10.34 1.09 -15.31
C ARG A 252 9.72 1.03 -13.91
N ALA A 253 9.15 -0.11 -13.52
CA ALA A 253 8.58 -0.31 -12.20
C ALA A 253 9.63 -0.11 -11.10
N TRP A 254 10.82 -0.67 -11.27
CA TRP A 254 11.94 -0.50 -10.34
C TRP A 254 12.42 0.94 -10.25
N SER A 255 12.53 1.63 -11.38
CA SER A 255 12.94 3.04 -11.42
C SER A 255 11.88 3.94 -10.77
N HIS A 256 10.61 3.68 -11.03
CA HIS A 256 9.49 4.40 -10.41
C HIS A 256 9.49 4.19 -8.89
N THR A 257 9.56 2.95 -8.42
CA THR A 257 9.66 2.62 -6.99
C THR A 257 10.82 3.37 -6.34
N GLY A 258 11.99 3.41 -6.98
CA GLY A 258 13.14 4.16 -6.48
C GLY A 258 12.95 5.66 -6.42
N SER A 259 12.06 6.24 -7.23
CA SER A 259 11.77 7.67 -7.23
C SER A 259 10.74 8.08 -6.18
N VAL A 260 9.74 7.21 -5.90
CA VAL A 260 8.64 7.52 -4.98
C VAL A 260 8.82 6.91 -3.59
N ALA A 261 9.58 5.82 -3.50
CA ALA A 261 9.83 5.05 -2.27
C ALA A 261 11.27 4.50 -2.23
N PRO A 262 12.29 5.37 -2.15
CA PRO A 262 13.70 4.94 -2.16
C PRO A 262 14.04 3.99 -1.01
N GLU A 263 13.38 4.13 0.14
CA GLU A 263 13.58 3.27 1.30
C GLU A 263 13.05 1.85 1.04
N LEU A 264 11.83 1.70 0.50
CA LEU A 264 11.30 0.40 0.12
C LEU A 264 12.19 -0.30 -0.91
N ARG A 265 12.70 0.46 -1.88
CA ARG A 265 13.62 -0.10 -2.87
C ARG A 265 14.95 -0.53 -2.28
N ALA A 266 15.44 0.15 -1.24
CA ALA A 266 16.71 -0.19 -0.62
C ALA A 266 16.67 -1.55 0.10
N ASP A 267 15.51 -1.90 0.65
CA ASP A 267 15.28 -3.16 1.38
C ASP A 267 14.77 -4.29 0.47
N ALA A 268 14.41 -4.00 -0.78
CA ALA A 268 13.84 -4.92 -1.73
C ALA A 268 14.87 -5.83 -2.42
N ASP A 269 14.39 -6.98 -2.93
CA ASP A 269 15.23 -7.83 -3.78
C ASP A 269 15.61 -7.10 -5.08
N PRO A 270 16.92 -6.87 -5.34
CA PRO A 270 17.38 -6.24 -6.58
C PRO A 270 16.97 -6.98 -7.86
N SER A 271 16.59 -8.26 -7.77
CA SER A 271 16.11 -9.05 -8.92
C SER A 271 14.81 -8.47 -9.52
N LEU A 272 14.05 -7.67 -8.77
CA LEU A 272 12.87 -6.96 -9.27
C LEU A 272 13.20 -5.90 -10.34
N ALA A 273 14.46 -5.44 -10.41
CA ALA A 273 14.91 -4.51 -11.45
C ALA A 273 14.86 -5.11 -12.87
N ARG A 274 14.67 -6.41 -12.97
CA ARG A 274 14.60 -7.19 -14.21
C ARG A 274 13.38 -8.10 -14.21
N ALA A 275 13.03 -8.56 -15.40
CA ALA A 275 12.08 -9.68 -15.53
C ALA A 275 12.58 -10.92 -14.77
N SER A 276 11.69 -11.82 -14.42
CA SER A 276 12.04 -13.07 -13.74
C SER A 276 13.08 -13.88 -14.51
N ALA A 277 13.92 -14.63 -13.81
CA ALA A 277 14.99 -15.42 -14.44
C ALA A 277 14.47 -16.46 -15.46
N ASP A 278 13.23 -16.88 -15.29
CA ASP A 278 12.54 -17.86 -16.14
C ASP A 278 11.62 -17.24 -17.20
N ILE A 279 11.60 -15.92 -17.35
CA ILE A 279 10.73 -15.22 -18.33
C ILE A 279 10.93 -15.71 -19.75
N SER A 280 12.18 -15.99 -20.14
CA SER A 280 12.50 -16.51 -21.46
C SER A 280 11.89 -17.89 -21.69
N ASP A 281 11.96 -18.78 -20.70
CA ASP A 281 11.37 -20.11 -20.79
C ASP A 281 9.83 -20.05 -20.80
N LYS A 282 9.25 -19.20 -19.97
CA LYS A 282 7.79 -18.94 -19.90
C LYS A 282 7.28 -18.36 -21.22
N ALA A 283 7.97 -17.39 -21.80
CA ALA A 283 7.62 -16.79 -23.08
C ALA A 283 7.69 -17.84 -24.21
N ALA A 284 8.76 -18.65 -24.25
CA ALA A 284 8.90 -19.72 -25.21
C ALA A 284 7.81 -20.79 -25.06
N GLN A 285 7.43 -21.12 -23.83
CA GLN A 285 6.33 -22.05 -23.55
C GLN A 285 4.98 -21.48 -23.98
N LEU A 286 4.70 -20.19 -23.67
CA LEU A 286 3.51 -19.49 -24.10
C LEU A 286 3.32 -19.55 -25.61
N VAL A 287 4.37 -19.26 -26.37
CA VAL A 287 4.34 -19.28 -27.84
C VAL A 287 4.04 -20.69 -28.37
N ARG A 288 4.71 -21.71 -27.82
CA ARG A 288 4.46 -23.12 -28.22
C ARG A 288 3.04 -23.58 -27.90
N ASP A 289 2.52 -23.22 -26.70
CA ASP A 289 1.17 -23.61 -26.32
C ASP A 289 0.12 -22.90 -27.17
N TRP A 290 0.31 -21.62 -27.44
CA TRP A 290 -0.54 -20.87 -28.35
C TRP A 290 -0.57 -21.45 -29.75
N GLN A 291 0.58 -21.84 -30.31
CA GLN A 291 0.65 -22.52 -31.63
C GLN A 291 -0.07 -23.87 -31.62
N LYS A 292 0.14 -24.67 -30.56
CA LYS A 292 -0.52 -25.97 -30.41
C LYS A 292 -2.04 -25.81 -30.39
N ASP A 293 -2.56 -24.80 -29.70
CA ASP A 293 -3.98 -24.56 -29.62
C ASP A 293 -4.56 -24.01 -30.94
N MET A 294 -3.77 -23.23 -31.70
CA MET A 294 -4.16 -22.89 -33.08
C MET A 294 -4.26 -24.14 -33.98
N VAL A 295 -3.31 -25.06 -33.88
CA VAL A 295 -3.37 -26.35 -34.63
C VAL A 295 -4.63 -27.12 -34.27
N GLN A 296 -4.95 -27.21 -32.97
CA GLN A 296 -6.16 -27.86 -32.50
C GLN A 296 -7.42 -27.17 -33.02
N HIS A 297 -7.44 -25.84 -32.92
CA HIS A 297 -8.57 -25.05 -33.39
C HIS A 297 -8.83 -25.20 -34.91
N ILE A 298 -7.77 -25.25 -35.71
CA ILE A 298 -7.86 -25.57 -37.17
C ILE A 298 -8.51 -26.92 -37.36
N GLN A 299 -8.09 -27.96 -36.61
CA GLN A 299 -8.63 -29.31 -36.73
C GLN A 299 -10.11 -29.39 -36.32
N ASP A 300 -10.47 -28.71 -35.23
CA ASP A 300 -11.85 -28.70 -34.69
C ASP A 300 -12.82 -27.93 -35.60
N THR A 301 -12.34 -26.85 -36.23
CA THR A 301 -13.12 -26.06 -37.18
C THR A 301 -13.38 -26.81 -38.50
N ALA A 302 -12.58 -27.81 -38.82
CA ALA A 302 -12.75 -28.65 -40.02
C ALA A 302 -13.94 -29.61 -39.86
N GLY A 303 -15.18 -29.11 -39.99
CA GLY A 303 -16.40 -29.89 -39.81
C GLY A 303 -16.71 -30.87 -40.94
N ASP A 304 -16.29 -30.61 -42.18
CA ASP A 304 -16.63 -31.33 -43.37
C ASP A 304 -15.51 -32.25 -43.88
N LYS A 305 -15.84 -33.41 -44.43
CA LYS A 305 -14.84 -34.31 -45.07
C LYS A 305 -14.04 -33.59 -46.17
N ARG A 306 -14.66 -32.63 -46.86
CA ARG A 306 -14.02 -31.83 -47.92
C ARG A 306 -12.97 -30.87 -47.32
N GLN A 307 -13.28 -30.21 -46.22
CA GLN A 307 -12.35 -29.30 -45.51
C GLN A 307 -11.13 -30.10 -44.98
N ARG A 308 -11.40 -31.21 -44.33
CA ARG A 308 -10.30 -32.12 -43.89
C ARG A 308 -9.40 -32.59 -45.02
N ALA A 309 -10.01 -32.97 -46.15
CA ALA A 309 -9.23 -33.37 -47.33
C ALA A 309 -8.41 -32.20 -47.91
N ARG A 310 -8.92 -30.95 -47.88
CA ARG A 310 -8.16 -29.76 -48.26
C ARG A 310 -7.02 -29.46 -47.30
N ILE A 311 -7.25 -29.51 -45.99
CA ILE A 311 -6.16 -29.37 -45.00
C ILE A 311 -5.09 -30.39 -45.19
N MET A 312 -5.46 -31.66 -45.41
CA MET A 312 -4.51 -32.73 -45.70
C MET A 312 -3.74 -32.49 -47.00
N SER A 313 -4.38 -31.92 -48.03
CA SER A 313 -3.75 -31.62 -49.31
C SER A 313 -2.71 -30.49 -49.23
N PHE A 314 -2.97 -29.44 -48.44
CA PHE A 314 -2.03 -28.33 -48.25
C PHE A 314 -1.00 -28.62 -47.13
N GLY A 315 -1.31 -29.53 -46.24
CA GLY A 315 -0.54 -29.79 -45.01
C GLY A 315 -0.96 -28.87 -43.87
N LEU A 316 -1.19 -29.47 -42.69
CA LEU A 316 -1.65 -28.75 -41.49
C LEU A 316 -0.74 -27.61 -41.11
N ASN A 317 0.58 -27.79 -41.24
CA ASN A 317 1.57 -26.76 -40.88
C ASN A 317 1.49 -25.51 -41.80
N VAL A 318 1.24 -25.71 -43.10
CA VAL A 318 1.04 -24.57 -44.02
C VAL A 318 -0.19 -23.76 -43.63
N VAL A 319 -1.27 -24.45 -43.26
CA VAL A 319 -2.50 -23.81 -42.82
C VAL A 319 -2.28 -23.06 -41.49
N THR A 320 -1.50 -23.64 -40.56
CA THR A 320 -1.16 -23.00 -39.27
C THR A 320 -0.29 -21.76 -39.47
N VAL A 321 0.77 -21.85 -40.27
CA VAL A 321 1.62 -20.69 -40.60
C VAL A 321 0.80 -19.60 -41.32
N ALA A 322 -0.07 -19.99 -42.25
CA ALA A 322 -0.98 -19.03 -42.90
C ALA A 322 -1.86 -18.31 -41.88
N LEU A 323 -2.42 -19.03 -40.90
CA LEU A 323 -3.22 -18.43 -39.85
C LEU A 323 -2.39 -17.47 -38.96
N MET A 324 -1.16 -17.87 -38.55
CA MET A 324 -0.26 -16.99 -37.82
C MET A 324 0.06 -15.71 -38.58
N LEU A 325 0.38 -15.82 -39.87
CA LEU A 325 0.65 -14.66 -40.73
C LEU A 325 -0.57 -13.72 -40.81
N VAL A 326 -1.79 -14.27 -40.94
CA VAL A 326 -3.00 -13.47 -40.96
C VAL A 326 -3.30 -12.83 -39.61
N VAL A 327 -3.07 -13.54 -38.51
CA VAL A 327 -3.19 -13.00 -37.14
C VAL A 327 -2.28 -11.78 -36.93
N PHE A 328 -1.02 -11.86 -37.39
CA PHE A 328 -0.04 -10.80 -37.22
C PHE A 328 -0.12 -9.69 -38.29
N ALA A 329 -0.66 -9.97 -39.46
CA ALA A 329 -0.80 -8.97 -40.52
C ALA A 329 -2.11 -8.20 -40.46
N SER A 330 -3.11 -8.72 -39.77
CA SER A 330 -4.41 -8.05 -39.68
C SER A 330 -4.33 -6.93 -38.65
N THR A 331 -4.31 -5.67 -39.10
CA THR A 331 -4.57 -4.52 -38.23
C THR A 331 -6.04 -4.64 -37.82
N ALA A 332 -6.32 -5.18 -36.65
CA ALA A 332 -7.68 -5.26 -36.14
C ALA A 332 -8.14 -3.89 -35.71
N GLY A 333 -8.67 -3.13 -36.64
CA GLY A 333 -9.69 -2.13 -36.36
C GLY A 333 -10.87 -2.86 -35.76
N ILE A 334 -11.19 -2.62 -34.51
CA ILE A 334 -12.40 -3.06 -33.77
C ILE A 334 -13.69 -2.44 -34.41
N THR A 335 -13.55 -1.70 -35.45
CA THR A 335 -14.65 -1.09 -36.22
C THR A 335 -14.94 -1.92 -37.45
N GLY A 336 -15.93 -2.76 -37.36
CA GLY A 336 -16.81 -3.43 -38.35
C GLY A 336 -16.66 -3.19 -39.86
N GLY A 337 -15.45 -3.12 -40.38
CA GLY A 337 -15.18 -2.95 -41.80
C GLY A 337 -13.86 -3.65 -42.11
N GLU A 338 -13.81 -4.22 -43.26
CA GLU A 338 -12.73 -4.90 -43.96
C GLU A 338 -11.39 -5.00 -43.23
N VAL A 339 -10.92 -6.22 -42.95
CA VAL A 339 -9.58 -6.50 -42.42
C VAL A 339 -8.56 -5.92 -43.40
N ALA A 340 -8.04 -4.74 -43.10
CA ALA A 340 -6.95 -4.15 -43.88
C ALA A 340 -5.68 -4.94 -43.60
N ILE A 341 -5.19 -5.67 -44.58
CA ILE A 341 -4.00 -6.49 -44.47
C ILE A 341 -2.80 -5.71 -45.00
N ALA A 342 -1.81 -5.48 -44.13
CA ALA A 342 -0.54 -4.91 -44.53
C ALA A 342 0.36 -5.96 -45.16
N GLY A 343 0.45 -5.93 -46.50
CA GLY A 343 1.43 -6.70 -47.25
C GLY A 343 0.87 -7.85 -48.12
N GLY A 344 1.40 -7.97 -49.36
CA GLY A 344 0.92 -8.90 -50.36
C GLY A 344 0.97 -10.40 -50.00
N SER A 345 1.85 -10.79 -49.11
CA SER A 345 2.05 -12.21 -48.70
C SER A 345 1.02 -12.68 -47.66
N ALA A 346 0.58 -11.80 -46.79
CA ALA A 346 -0.49 -12.13 -45.85
C ALA A 346 -1.84 -12.26 -46.56
N VAL A 347 -2.04 -11.52 -47.65
CA VAL A 347 -3.22 -11.67 -48.54
C VAL A 347 -3.27 -13.09 -49.12
N LEU A 348 -2.11 -13.67 -49.47
CA LEU A 348 -2.07 -15.05 -49.99
C LEU A 348 -2.43 -16.06 -48.87
N GLY A 349 -1.95 -15.88 -47.65
CA GLY A 349 -2.34 -16.68 -46.51
C GLY A 349 -3.82 -16.62 -46.21
N GLN A 350 -4.40 -15.39 -46.21
CA GLN A 350 -5.82 -15.18 -46.03
C GLN A 350 -6.65 -15.89 -47.13
N LYS A 351 -6.26 -15.72 -48.39
CA LYS A 351 -6.96 -16.35 -49.50
C LYS A 351 -6.90 -17.87 -49.46
N LEU A 352 -5.78 -18.42 -48.99
CA LEU A 352 -5.65 -19.86 -48.75
C LEU A 352 -6.66 -20.33 -47.67
N LEU A 353 -6.69 -19.63 -46.53
CA LEU A 353 -7.61 -19.94 -45.42
C LEU A 353 -9.08 -19.78 -45.82
N GLU A 354 -9.43 -18.71 -46.51
CA GLU A 354 -10.80 -18.44 -47.02
C GLU A 354 -11.26 -19.53 -47.97
N THR A 355 -10.35 -20.04 -48.81
CA THR A 355 -10.67 -21.15 -49.72
C THR A 355 -10.98 -22.45 -48.99
N ILE A 356 -10.32 -22.69 -47.85
CA ILE A 356 -10.50 -23.90 -47.04
C ILE A 356 -11.76 -23.78 -46.19
N PHE A 357 -11.92 -22.65 -45.47
CA PHE A 357 -12.87 -22.50 -44.38
C PHE A 357 -14.03 -21.53 -44.67
N GLY A 358 -13.87 -20.65 -45.67
CA GLY A 358 -14.75 -19.53 -45.96
C GLY A 358 -14.40 -18.28 -45.09
N GLU A 359 -14.72 -17.10 -45.63
CA GLU A 359 -14.36 -15.78 -45.08
C GLU A 359 -14.79 -15.59 -43.63
N ASP A 360 -16.07 -15.85 -43.31
CA ASP A 360 -16.62 -15.66 -41.98
C ASP A 360 -15.96 -16.58 -40.92
N THR A 361 -15.57 -17.78 -41.33
CA THR A 361 -14.90 -18.73 -40.42
C THR A 361 -13.48 -18.28 -40.13
N VAL A 362 -12.75 -17.85 -41.18
CA VAL A 362 -11.38 -17.30 -41.02
C VAL A 362 -11.38 -16.09 -40.10
N ARG A 363 -12.34 -15.18 -40.28
CA ARG A 363 -12.48 -14.00 -39.39
C ARG A 363 -12.63 -14.43 -37.93
N ARG A 364 -13.50 -15.39 -37.62
CA ARG A 364 -13.64 -15.93 -36.24
C ARG A 364 -12.39 -16.57 -35.72
N MET A 365 -11.71 -17.36 -36.56
CA MET A 365 -10.45 -18.02 -36.16
C MET A 365 -9.36 -16.98 -35.79
N VAL A 366 -9.23 -15.91 -36.58
CA VAL A 366 -8.26 -14.84 -36.32
C VAL A 366 -8.58 -14.11 -35.00
N VAL A 367 -9.85 -13.77 -34.79
CA VAL A 367 -10.29 -13.11 -33.55
C VAL A 367 -9.98 -14.00 -32.34
N GLN A 368 -10.35 -15.26 -32.40
CA GLN A 368 -10.13 -16.21 -31.30
C GLN A 368 -8.64 -16.45 -31.03
N ALA A 369 -7.83 -16.61 -32.05
CA ALA A 369 -6.39 -16.78 -31.89
C ALA A 369 -5.72 -15.56 -31.23
N ARG A 370 -6.22 -14.35 -31.52
CA ARG A 370 -5.77 -13.11 -30.86
C ARG A 370 -6.22 -13.00 -29.42
N GLU A 371 -7.47 -13.31 -29.14
CA GLU A 371 -8.00 -13.29 -27.78
C GLU A 371 -7.23 -14.26 -26.90
N ASP A 372 -6.93 -15.47 -27.40
CA ASP A 372 -6.13 -16.47 -26.69
C ASP A 372 -4.70 -15.98 -26.44
N LEU A 373 -4.04 -15.39 -27.43
CA LEU A 373 -2.71 -14.78 -27.26
C LEU A 373 -2.75 -13.66 -26.22
N ASN A 374 -3.74 -12.75 -26.29
CA ASN A 374 -3.90 -11.64 -25.36
C ASN A 374 -4.12 -12.12 -23.94
N GLN A 375 -4.93 -13.14 -23.73
CA GLN A 375 -5.17 -13.71 -22.42
C GLN A 375 -3.88 -14.26 -21.83
N ARG A 376 -3.13 -15.07 -22.59
CA ARG A 376 -1.86 -15.67 -22.15
C ARG A 376 -0.80 -14.63 -21.82
N LEU A 377 -0.70 -13.58 -22.64
CA LEU A 377 0.18 -12.44 -22.36
C LEU A 377 -0.23 -11.72 -21.10
N GLY A 378 -1.54 -11.50 -20.90
CA GLY A 378 -2.08 -10.89 -19.69
C GLY A 378 -1.73 -11.70 -18.43
N GLU A 379 -1.86 -13.02 -18.47
CA GLU A 379 -1.50 -13.93 -17.38
C GLU A 379 0.03 -13.90 -17.10
N LEU A 380 0.85 -13.89 -18.14
CA LEU A 380 2.31 -13.81 -18.00
C LEU A 380 2.74 -12.50 -17.34
N PHE A 381 2.24 -11.37 -17.84
CA PHE A 381 2.58 -10.05 -17.29
C PHE A 381 1.98 -9.82 -15.91
N ALA A 382 0.82 -10.40 -15.60
CA ALA A 382 0.27 -10.38 -14.24
C ALA A 382 1.20 -11.13 -13.27
N ALA A 383 1.69 -12.31 -13.64
CA ALA A 383 2.63 -13.06 -12.81
C ALA A 383 3.97 -12.31 -12.58
N GLU A 384 4.45 -11.57 -13.59
CA GLU A 384 5.64 -10.72 -13.45
C GLU A 384 5.37 -9.52 -12.52
N ARG A 385 4.19 -8.89 -12.63
CA ARG A 385 3.75 -7.81 -11.76
C ARG A 385 3.63 -8.28 -10.30
N ASP A 386 3.05 -9.45 -10.08
CA ASP A 386 2.76 -9.98 -8.74
C ASP A 386 4.04 -10.18 -7.89
N ARG A 387 5.21 -10.22 -8.51
CA ARG A 387 6.50 -10.19 -7.80
C ARG A 387 6.69 -8.93 -6.96
N TYR A 388 6.06 -7.82 -7.36
CA TYR A 388 6.14 -6.56 -6.63
C TYR A 388 5.23 -6.50 -5.41
N HIS A 389 4.33 -7.48 -5.21
CA HIS A 389 3.52 -7.58 -4.00
C HIS A 389 4.38 -7.74 -2.74
N GLU A 390 5.59 -8.30 -2.85
CA GLU A 390 6.53 -8.34 -1.72
C GLU A 390 6.86 -6.95 -1.14
N LEU A 391 6.72 -5.87 -1.94
CA LEU A 391 6.93 -4.49 -1.51
C LEU A 391 5.67 -3.84 -0.93
N THR A 392 4.50 -4.16 -1.47
CA THR A 392 3.24 -3.51 -1.12
C THR A 392 2.46 -4.24 -0.03
N ASP A 393 2.49 -5.58 0.00
CA ASP A 393 1.77 -6.38 0.98
C ASP A 393 2.16 -6.06 2.43
N PRO A 394 3.45 -5.90 2.80
CA PRO A 394 3.81 -5.52 4.16
C PRO A 394 3.26 -4.16 4.60
N LEU A 395 3.03 -3.24 3.64
CA LEU A 395 2.41 -1.94 3.92
C LEU A 395 0.91 -2.06 4.21
N LEU A 396 0.27 -3.12 3.74
CA LEU A 396 -1.16 -3.36 3.89
C LEU A 396 -1.49 -4.33 5.03
N GLU A 397 -0.49 -4.93 5.66
CA GLU A 397 -0.68 -5.84 6.79
C GLU A 397 -1.32 -5.15 8.00
N GLY A 398 -2.15 -5.89 8.74
CA GLY A 398 -2.80 -5.45 9.95
C GLY A 398 -4.20 -4.85 9.73
N ALA A 399 -4.69 -4.11 10.73
CA ALA A 399 -6.01 -3.48 10.66
C ALA A 399 -6.03 -2.35 9.63
N THR A 400 -7.09 -2.29 8.84
CA THR A 400 -7.29 -1.20 7.88
C THR A 400 -7.63 0.13 8.59
N ALA A 401 -7.40 1.24 7.91
CA ALA A 401 -7.77 2.57 8.41
C ALA A 401 -9.26 2.64 8.78
N GLU A 402 -10.12 1.98 8.00
CA GLU A 402 -11.56 1.91 8.27
C GLU A 402 -11.87 1.14 9.55
N GLN A 403 -11.28 -0.05 9.73
CA GLN A 403 -11.44 -0.84 10.96
C GLN A 403 -10.93 -0.08 12.19
N MET A 404 -9.79 0.61 12.06
CA MET A 404 -9.26 1.45 13.15
C MET A 404 -10.20 2.61 13.46
N ARG A 405 -10.82 3.23 12.45
CA ARG A 405 -11.79 4.32 12.61
C ARG A 405 -13.05 3.83 13.31
N GLU A 406 -13.62 2.70 12.89
CA GLU A 406 -14.78 2.09 13.54
C GLU A 406 -14.51 1.80 15.01
N THR A 407 -13.37 1.19 15.32
CA THR A 407 -12.94 0.89 16.70
C THR A 407 -12.77 2.18 17.52
N SER A 408 -12.20 3.24 16.95
CA SER A 408 -12.05 4.54 17.60
C SER A 408 -13.42 5.16 17.93
N GLU A 409 -14.35 5.13 16.98
CA GLU A 409 -15.70 5.66 17.19
C GLU A 409 -16.51 4.84 18.22
N GLU A 410 -16.34 3.54 18.27
CA GLU A 410 -16.92 2.70 19.32
C GLU A 410 -16.34 3.04 20.69
N ALA A 411 -15.01 3.22 20.77
CA ALA A 411 -14.35 3.62 22.00
C ALA A 411 -14.83 4.99 22.48
N LYS A 412 -14.94 5.99 21.59
CA LYS A 412 -15.49 7.32 21.91
C LYS A 412 -16.90 7.22 22.49
N ARG A 413 -17.78 6.47 21.84
CA ARG A 413 -19.15 6.25 22.32
C ARG A 413 -19.20 5.57 23.69
N ALA A 414 -18.37 4.55 23.90
CA ALA A 414 -18.30 3.84 25.18
C ALA A 414 -17.79 4.73 26.32
N VAL A 415 -16.86 5.63 26.01
CA VAL A 415 -16.30 6.61 26.97
C VAL A 415 -17.33 7.65 27.34
N ASP A 416 -18.03 8.26 26.38
CA ASP A 416 -19.05 9.27 26.62
C ASP A 416 -20.16 8.73 27.54
N VAL A 417 -20.63 7.51 27.32
CA VAL A 417 -21.64 6.89 28.18
C VAL A 417 -21.14 6.63 29.60
N ARG A 418 -19.84 6.23 29.75
CA ARG A 418 -19.26 5.96 31.07
C ARG A 418 -18.92 7.24 31.82
N LEU A 419 -18.42 8.28 31.16
CA LEU A 419 -18.11 9.58 31.79
C LEU A 419 -19.37 10.31 32.21
N LEU A 420 -20.42 10.31 31.39
CA LEU A 420 -21.73 10.84 31.79
C LEU A 420 -22.32 10.09 33.00
N GLY A 421 -22.10 8.77 33.08
CA GLY A 421 -22.53 7.98 34.24
C GLY A 421 -21.67 8.15 35.49
N LEU A 422 -20.46 8.72 35.39
CA LEU A 422 -19.61 9.05 36.52
C LEU A 422 -19.94 10.45 37.10
N VAL A 423 -20.38 11.38 36.26
CA VAL A 423 -20.76 12.73 36.65
C VAL A 423 -22.17 12.75 37.25
N ASP A 424 -23.09 11.87 36.82
CA ASP A 424 -24.50 11.90 37.25
C ASP A 424 -24.81 11.02 38.48
N ARG A 425 -23.86 10.23 38.99
CA ARG A 425 -24.07 9.39 40.18
C ARG A 425 -23.79 10.18 41.47
N GLN A 426 -24.77 10.87 41.95
CA GLN A 426 -24.86 11.31 43.37
C GLN A 426 -24.94 10.13 44.37
N ASP A 427 -25.14 8.88 43.89
CA ASP A 427 -25.17 7.66 44.67
C ASP A 427 -24.09 6.69 44.20
N ALA A 428 -22.87 6.88 44.61
CA ALA A 428 -21.85 5.86 44.45
C ALA A 428 -21.92 4.88 45.65
N PRO A 429 -21.92 3.56 45.44
CA PRO A 429 -21.83 2.61 46.53
C PRO A 429 -20.52 2.85 47.30
N GLN A 430 -20.64 2.86 48.62
CA GLN A 430 -19.49 2.89 49.52
C GLN A 430 -18.55 1.76 49.15
N LEU A 431 -17.29 2.09 48.82
CA LEU A 431 -16.25 1.09 48.71
C LEU A 431 -16.20 0.27 49.99
N PRO A 432 -16.26 -1.08 49.97
CA PRO A 432 -16.07 -1.87 51.17
C PRO A 432 -14.67 -1.53 51.73
N ALA A 433 -14.64 -1.34 53.05
CA ALA A 433 -13.41 -1.17 53.80
C ALA A 433 -12.48 -2.34 53.46
N LYS A 434 -11.18 -2.00 53.25
CA LYS A 434 -10.06 -2.94 53.02
C LYS A 434 -10.40 -4.38 53.39
N GLN A 435 -10.60 -5.22 52.40
CA GLN A 435 -10.29 -6.64 52.50
C GLN A 435 -8.95 -6.84 51.83
N GLU A 436 -7.98 -7.14 52.65
CA GLU A 436 -6.80 -7.92 52.29
C GLU A 436 -7.31 -9.16 51.55
N ASP A 437 -6.70 -9.53 50.44
CA ASP A 437 -6.99 -10.66 49.53
C ASP A 437 -7.79 -10.30 48.27
N VAL A 438 -7.16 -9.53 47.37
CA VAL A 438 -7.39 -9.65 45.92
C VAL A 438 -6.03 -9.53 45.21
N GLU A 439 -5.12 -10.38 45.57
CA GLU A 439 -4.16 -10.96 44.66
C GLU A 439 -4.87 -12.14 43.99
N ASP A 440 -4.93 -12.14 42.65
CA ASP A 440 -5.32 -13.27 41.81
C ASP A 440 -6.69 -13.27 41.15
N SER A 441 -7.09 -12.21 40.46
CA SER A 441 -8.05 -12.36 39.36
C SER A 441 -8.11 -11.20 38.37
N PHE A 442 -6.98 -10.55 38.07
CA PHE A 442 -6.85 -9.82 36.82
C PHE A 442 -6.00 -10.66 35.89
N GLU A 443 -6.65 -11.53 35.14
CA GLU A 443 -6.01 -12.29 34.08
C GLU A 443 -5.26 -11.32 33.14
N ARG A 444 -3.95 -11.48 33.18
CA ARG A 444 -2.93 -10.97 32.27
C ARG A 444 -3.25 -11.44 30.85
N GLY A 445 -4.18 -10.78 30.17
CA GLY A 445 -4.61 -11.35 28.90
C GLY A 445 -4.70 -10.40 27.72
N THR A 446 -4.89 -9.10 27.88
CA THR A 446 -5.22 -8.34 26.66
C THR A 446 -4.39 -7.08 26.44
N LEU A 447 -4.00 -6.34 27.46
CA LEU A 447 -3.20 -5.12 27.27
C LEU A 447 -1.69 -5.37 27.43
N ARG A 448 -1.29 -6.30 28.30
CA ARG A 448 0.12 -6.63 28.51
C ARG A 448 0.68 -7.44 27.33
N GLY A 449 -0.12 -8.29 26.71
CA GLY A 449 0.24 -9.01 25.48
C GLY A 449 0.46 -8.07 24.30
N LEU A 450 -0.35 -7.01 24.19
CA LEU A 450 -0.18 -5.99 23.14
C LEU A 450 1.07 -5.12 23.36
N PHE A 451 1.36 -4.78 24.64
CA PHE A 451 2.58 -4.04 25.00
C PHE A 451 3.85 -4.87 24.87
N ASP A 452 3.80 -6.16 25.17
CA ASP A 452 4.94 -7.07 25.01
C ASP A 452 5.20 -7.42 23.54
N GLN A 453 4.18 -7.47 22.71
CA GLN A 453 4.31 -7.60 21.24
C GLN A 453 4.94 -6.36 20.61
N LEU A 454 4.55 -5.17 21.04
CA LEU A 454 5.14 -3.91 20.59
C LEU A 454 6.60 -3.74 21.10
N ARG A 455 6.92 -4.26 22.26
CA ARG A 455 8.28 -4.22 22.84
C ARG A 455 9.21 -5.27 22.22
N GLY A 456 8.68 -6.40 21.76
CA GLY A 456 9.44 -7.49 21.13
C GLY A 456 9.97 -7.13 19.74
N ASN A 457 9.31 -6.21 19.04
CA ASN A 457 9.72 -5.75 17.70
C ASN A 457 10.75 -4.60 17.72
N PHE A 458 10.98 -3.97 18.87
CA PHE A 458 11.97 -2.89 19.00
C PHE A 458 13.29 -3.34 19.66
N GLY A 459 13.47 -4.63 19.95
CA GLY A 459 14.60 -5.16 20.74
C GLY A 459 15.45 -6.21 20.04
N LYS A 460 15.47 -6.30 18.72
CA LYS A 460 16.43 -7.14 17.97
C LYS A 460 17.16 -6.30 16.92
N GLY A 461 18.01 -5.45 17.39
CA GLY A 461 19.03 -4.77 16.61
C GLY A 461 20.22 -4.55 17.51
N ASP A 462 21.33 -5.25 17.16
CA ASP A 462 22.70 -5.07 17.59
C ASP A 462 23.15 -5.54 18.98
N SER A 463 23.63 -6.79 18.94
CA SER A 463 24.90 -7.13 19.61
C SER A 463 25.59 -8.24 18.82
N ASN A 464 26.46 -7.85 17.88
CA ASN A 464 27.71 -8.56 17.58
C ASN A 464 28.60 -7.73 16.65
N VAL A 465 29.77 -7.46 17.19
CA VAL A 465 31.03 -6.87 16.73
C VAL A 465 31.22 -5.44 17.13
#